data_d7ebae71c18268a3bf57c83040e4abf1
#
_entry.id   d7ebae71c18268a3bf57c83040e4abf1
#
_cell.length_a   1.000
_cell.length_b   1.000
_cell.length_c   1.000
_cell.angle_alpha   90.00
_cell.angle_beta   90.00
_cell.angle_gamma   90.00
#
_symmetry.space_group_name_H-M   'P 1'
#
loop_
_entity.id
_entity.type
_entity.pdbx_description
1 polymer ?
#
loop_
_entity_poly.entity_id
_entity_poly.type
_entity_poly.pdbx_seq_one_letter_code
_entity_poly.pdbx_strand_id
1 'polypeptide(L)'
;MKKRKTLAMGLAVAMAVSCLAGCGGDDKKASSDGKTEQVLNISNNSVVVGLNPLINTTGPDNSAFNMVLDPLGKRVTQEGNTYKIVPAAAESWDISEDGLTYTFHMNKDAKWSDGTKVTANDFEFTFQKMATPSVAATNAWLFDGIIENFSEALYDQGKKPEEIGVHAIDEDTLEIKIIHPASYFLELVSSSAYPVNKAMYEKLGSDYATSETKTVFNGPFKIESWSQNTEMVL
;
A
#
# COMPACT_ATOMS: atom_id res chain seq x y z
N MET A 1 74.22 -1.37 -4.77
CA MET A 1 72.94 -2.02 -4.90
C MET A 1 71.89 -1.58 -3.85
N LYS A 2 72.27 -0.93 -2.70
CA LYS A 2 71.30 -0.50 -1.66
C LYS A 2 70.45 0.76 -2.03
N LYS A 3 71.00 1.69 -2.81
CA LYS A 3 70.28 2.94 -3.17
C LYS A 3 69.15 2.77 -4.18
N ARG A 4 69.12 1.69 -4.99
CA ARG A 4 68.05 1.45 -5.96
C ARG A 4 66.77 0.81 -5.33
N LYS A 5 66.93 0.12 -4.19
CA LYS A 5 65.79 -0.50 -3.47
C LYS A 5 64.97 0.54 -2.68
N THR A 6 65.61 1.58 -2.15
CA THR A 6 64.94 2.68 -1.42
C THR A 6 64.16 3.59 -2.37
N LEU A 7 64.60 3.77 -3.61
CA LEU A 7 63.89 4.58 -4.60
C LEU A 7 62.60 3.87 -5.11
N ALA A 8 62.66 2.54 -5.29
CA ALA A 8 61.53 1.75 -5.69
C ALA A 8 60.41 1.67 -4.62
N MET A 9 60.81 1.71 -3.33
CA MET A 9 59.85 1.67 -2.21
C MET A 9 59.14 3.02 -2.00
N GLY A 10 59.85 4.15 -2.30
CA GLY A 10 59.24 5.48 -2.25
C GLY A 10 58.21 5.73 -3.35
N LEU A 11 58.39 5.14 -4.54
CA LEU A 11 57.47 5.28 -5.65
C LEU A 11 56.17 4.44 -5.46
N ALA A 12 56.28 3.27 -4.81
CA ALA A 12 55.12 2.41 -4.52
C ALA A 12 54.19 3.02 -3.46
N VAL A 13 54.73 3.76 -2.47
CA VAL A 13 53.97 4.47 -1.46
C VAL A 13 53.30 5.72 -2.04
N ALA A 14 53.90 6.40 -2.99
CA ALA A 14 53.33 7.57 -3.65
C ALA A 14 52.15 7.19 -4.58
N MET A 15 52.16 5.99 -5.21
CA MET A 15 51.04 5.51 -6.03
C MET A 15 49.88 4.97 -5.18
N ALA A 16 50.10 4.50 -3.97
CA ALA A 16 49.03 4.04 -3.09
C ALA A 16 48.21 5.21 -2.48
N VAL A 17 48.79 6.40 -2.37
CA VAL A 17 48.08 7.59 -1.85
C VAL A 17 47.29 8.30 -2.92
N SER A 18 47.62 8.15 -4.22
CA SER A 18 46.89 8.78 -5.32
C SER A 18 45.60 8.06 -5.73
N CYS A 19 45.39 6.82 -5.27
CA CYS A 19 44.11 6.09 -5.55
C CYS A 19 42.99 6.41 -4.55
N LEU A 20 43.26 7.19 -3.51
CA LEU A 20 42.26 7.61 -2.49
C LEU A 20 41.69 9.02 -2.72
N ALA A 21 42.16 9.73 -3.75
CA ALA A 21 41.76 11.12 -4.04
C ALA A 21 40.85 11.23 -5.29
N GLY A 22 40.17 10.17 -5.70
CA GLY A 22 39.37 10.13 -6.93
C GLY A 22 37.91 9.81 -6.69
N CYS A 23 37.22 10.63 -5.90
CA CYS A 23 35.76 10.82 -5.98
C CYS A 23 35.41 12.15 -5.31
N GLY A 24 35.71 13.24 -5.98
CA GLY A 24 35.22 14.56 -5.66
C GLY A 24 33.87 14.77 -6.32
N GLY A 25 32.82 14.47 -5.61
CA GLY A 25 31.48 14.97 -5.85
C GLY A 25 31.14 15.94 -4.74
N ASP A 26 30.56 17.05 -5.05
CA ASP A 26 30.28 18.24 -4.26
C ASP A 26 30.05 18.01 -2.77
N ASP A 27 30.94 18.57 -1.95
CA ASP A 27 30.80 18.68 -0.49
C ASP A 27 29.60 19.58 -0.14
N LYS A 28 28.41 19.03 -0.10
CA LYS A 28 27.37 19.60 0.76
C LYS A 28 27.78 19.29 2.21
N LYS A 29 28.09 20.35 2.96
CA LYS A 29 28.35 20.30 4.39
C LYS A 29 27.38 19.39 5.09
N ALA A 30 27.85 18.26 5.64
CA ALA A 30 27.11 17.45 6.58
C ALA A 30 26.71 18.33 7.77
N SER A 31 25.41 18.54 7.97
CA SER A 31 24.91 19.17 9.17
C SER A 31 25.16 18.23 10.35
N SER A 32 25.63 18.77 11.47
CA SER A 32 26.11 18.05 12.65
C SER A 32 25.02 17.44 13.53
N ASP A 33 23.83 17.15 12.94
CA ASP A 33 22.71 16.58 13.69
C ASP A 33 22.43 15.15 13.15
N GLY A 34 23.22 14.22 13.53
CA GLY A 34 23.29 12.77 13.30
C GLY A 34 22.16 11.99 12.59
N LYS A 35 21.28 12.64 11.86
CA LYS A 35 20.28 12.05 10.97
C LYS A 35 20.71 12.26 9.53
N THR A 36 21.29 11.22 8.94
CA THR A 36 21.47 11.17 7.48
C THR A 36 20.08 11.07 6.86
N GLU A 37 19.68 12.04 6.08
CA GLU A 37 18.46 11.95 5.27
C GLU A 37 18.59 10.74 4.34
N GLN A 38 17.65 9.81 4.44
CA GLN A 38 17.62 8.62 3.60
C GLN A 38 16.62 8.86 2.45
N VAL A 39 17.15 8.99 1.24
CA VAL A 39 16.35 9.22 0.04
C VAL A 39 16.42 7.98 -0.86
N LEU A 40 15.27 7.43 -1.22
CA LEU A 40 15.14 6.35 -2.19
C LEU A 40 14.42 6.88 -3.44
N ASN A 41 15.12 6.91 -4.56
CA ASN A 41 14.53 7.26 -5.85
C ASN A 41 14.11 6.00 -6.59
N ILE A 42 12.84 5.89 -6.93
CA ILE A 42 12.26 4.76 -7.68
C ILE A 42 11.78 5.29 -9.04
N SER A 43 12.24 4.66 -10.12
CA SER A 43 11.75 4.96 -11.47
C SER A 43 10.67 3.96 -11.85
N ASN A 44 9.50 4.47 -12.24
CA ASN A 44 8.42 3.68 -12.81
C ASN A 44 8.41 3.81 -14.34
N ASN A 45 8.03 2.74 -15.04
CA ASN A 45 7.92 2.73 -16.50
C ASN A 45 6.72 3.54 -17.03
N SER A 46 5.85 4.00 -16.15
CA SER A 46 4.66 4.78 -16.44
C SER A 46 4.31 5.66 -15.24
N VAL A 47 3.36 6.54 -15.42
CA VAL A 47 2.94 7.51 -14.40
C VAL A 47 1.84 6.96 -13.50
N VAL A 48 1.76 7.47 -12.28
CA VAL A 48 0.61 7.30 -11.41
C VAL A 48 -0.54 8.12 -11.98
N VAL A 49 -1.65 7.46 -12.31
CA VAL A 49 -2.81 8.08 -12.97
C VAL A 49 -3.76 8.70 -11.95
N GLY A 50 -3.89 8.08 -10.77
CA GLY A 50 -4.78 8.57 -9.73
C GLY A 50 -4.56 7.87 -8.39
N LEU A 51 -5.22 8.41 -7.37
CA LEU A 51 -5.07 7.96 -5.98
C LEU A 51 -6.33 7.26 -5.43
N ASN A 52 -7.35 7.07 -6.28
CA ASN A 52 -8.57 6.36 -5.86
C ASN A 52 -8.41 4.85 -6.09
N PRO A 53 -8.29 4.02 -5.03
CA PRO A 53 -8.05 2.59 -5.17
C PRO A 53 -9.23 1.81 -5.77
N LEU A 54 -10.41 2.42 -5.90
CA LEU A 54 -11.56 1.79 -6.54
C LEU A 54 -11.43 1.77 -8.07
N ILE A 55 -10.84 2.81 -8.67
CA ILE A 55 -10.84 3.02 -10.13
C ILE A 55 -9.44 3.15 -10.74
N ASN A 56 -8.43 3.46 -9.96
CA ASN A 56 -7.04 3.58 -10.41
C ASN A 56 -6.26 2.33 -10.00
N THR A 57 -5.98 1.43 -10.93
CA THR A 57 -5.40 0.11 -10.65
C THR A 57 -4.30 -0.28 -11.63
N THR A 58 -3.63 0.71 -12.24
CA THR A 58 -2.46 0.46 -13.08
C THR A 58 -1.27 0.00 -12.22
N GLY A 59 -0.23 -0.56 -12.84
CA GLY A 59 0.96 -0.97 -12.11
C GLY A 59 1.60 0.13 -11.26
N PRO A 60 1.81 1.36 -11.82
CA PRO A 60 2.29 2.50 -11.04
C PRO A 60 1.35 2.93 -9.90
N ASP A 61 0.02 2.92 -10.12
CA ASP A 61 -0.95 3.25 -9.07
C ASP A 61 -0.84 2.25 -7.90
N ASN A 62 -0.80 0.94 -8.20
CA ASN A 62 -0.62 -0.10 -7.19
C ASN A 62 0.73 0.02 -6.46
N SER A 63 1.79 0.43 -7.16
CA SER A 63 3.09 0.71 -6.52
C SER A 63 2.97 1.86 -5.51
N ALA A 64 2.26 2.93 -5.85
CA ALA A 64 2.00 4.04 -4.94
C ALA A 64 1.11 3.58 -3.77
N PHE A 65 0.03 2.84 -4.03
CA PHE A 65 -0.86 2.33 -2.96
C PHE A 65 -0.13 1.47 -1.95
N ASN A 66 0.76 0.58 -2.39
CA ASN A 66 1.58 -0.24 -1.48
C ASN A 66 2.44 0.58 -0.51
N MET A 67 2.76 1.83 -0.85
CA MET A 67 3.55 2.73 0.00
C MET A 67 2.66 3.55 0.93
N VAL A 68 1.48 3.97 0.49
CA VAL A 68 0.65 4.94 1.21
C VAL A 68 -0.64 4.36 1.81
N LEU A 69 -1.03 3.13 1.44
CA LEU A 69 -2.22 2.46 1.97
C LEU A 69 -1.87 1.09 2.55
N ASP A 70 -2.49 0.77 3.69
CA ASP A 70 -2.45 -0.53 4.32
C ASP A 70 -3.78 -1.25 4.11
N PRO A 71 -3.81 -2.38 3.37
CA PRO A 71 -4.96 -3.27 3.32
C PRO A 71 -5.10 -4.03 4.66
N LEU A 72 -6.07 -4.95 4.77
CA LEU A 72 -6.31 -5.74 5.99
C LEU A 72 -5.05 -6.49 6.45
N GLY A 73 -4.37 -7.15 5.52
CA GLY A 73 -3.07 -7.77 5.74
C GLY A 73 -2.11 -7.43 4.61
N LYS A 74 -0.81 -7.59 4.80
CA LYS A 74 0.21 -7.35 3.76
C LYS A 74 0.93 -8.62 3.37
N ARG A 75 1.19 -8.76 2.08
CA ARG A 75 2.05 -9.81 1.54
C ARG A 75 3.51 -9.42 1.71
N VAL A 76 4.27 -10.25 2.42
CA VAL A 76 5.71 -10.07 2.64
C VAL A 76 6.48 -11.25 2.06
N THR A 77 7.43 -10.96 1.17
CA THR A 77 8.33 -11.96 0.60
C THR A 77 9.28 -12.48 1.66
N GLN A 78 9.49 -13.80 1.66
CA GLN A 78 10.42 -14.51 2.54
C GLN A 78 11.57 -15.12 1.72
N GLU A 79 12.55 -15.69 2.41
CA GLU A 79 13.61 -16.46 1.76
C GLU A 79 13.05 -17.58 0.87
N GLY A 80 13.69 -17.83 -0.27
CA GLY A 80 13.28 -18.86 -1.22
C GLY A 80 12.10 -18.48 -2.11
N ASN A 81 11.83 -17.17 -2.31
CA ASN A 81 10.71 -16.66 -3.13
C ASN A 81 9.31 -17.10 -2.64
N THR A 82 9.19 -17.49 -1.39
CA THR A 82 7.91 -17.70 -0.74
C THR A 82 7.37 -16.39 -0.18
N TYR A 83 6.10 -16.37 0.20
CA TYR A 83 5.50 -15.20 0.86
C TYR A 83 4.57 -15.65 2.00
N LYS A 84 4.31 -14.73 2.90
CA LYS A 84 3.27 -14.86 3.91
C LYS A 84 2.46 -13.58 3.99
N ILE A 85 1.22 -13.71 4.47
CA ILE A 85 0.41 -12.55 4.85
C ILE A 85 0.71 -12.22 6.31
N VAL A 86 0.98 -10.96 6.56
CA VAL A 86 1.23 -10.41 7.89
C VAL A 86 0.19 -9.35 8.22
N PRO A 87 -0.06 -9.05 9.50
CA PRO A 87 -0.91 -7.95 9.93
C PRO A 87 -0.58 -6.61 9.27
N ALA A 88 -1.62 -5.80 8.99
CA ALA A 88 -1.49 -4.43 8.50
C ALA A 88 -2.58 -3.55 9.13
N ALA A 89 -3.63 -3.15 8.41
CA ALA A 89 -4.77 -2.45 9.01
C ALA A 89 -5.55 -3.34 9.98
N ALA A 90 -5.57 -4.66 9.78
CA ALA A 90 -5.98 -5.62 10.80
C ALA A 90 -4.75 -6.15 11.57
N GLU A 91 -4.85 -6.29 12.89
CA GLU A 91 -3.81 -6.87 13.73
C GLU A 91 -3.86 -8.40 13.75
N SER A 92 -5.02 -8.99 13.48
CA SER A 92 -5.24 -10.44 13.40
C SER A 92 -6.54 -10.75 12.65
N TRP A 93 -6.74 -12.06 12.38
CA TRP A 93 -7.99 -12.57 11.79
C TRP A 93 -8.24 -14.00 12.24
N ASP A 94 -9.51 -14.36 12.29
CA ASP A 94 -10.00 -15.71 12.51
C ASP A 94 -10.70 -16.21 11.24
N ILE A 95 -10.64 -17.52 11.01
CA ILE A 95 -11.33 -18.19 9.91
C ILE A 95 -12.20 -19.29 10.55
N SER A 96 -13.50 -19.31 10.20
CA SER A 96 -14.42 -20.34 10.69
C SER A 96 -14.01 -21.74 10.24
N GLU A 97 -14.46 -22.78 10.96
CA GLU A 97 -14.11 -24.18 10.67
C GLU A 97 -14.50 -24.62 9.25
N ASP A 98 -15.61 -24.08 8.71
CA ASP A 98 -16.07 -24.34 7.34
C ASP A 98 -15.30 -23.51 6.30
N GLY A 99 -14.46 -22.57 6.72
CA GLY A 99 -13.68 -21.71 5.86
C GLY A 99 -14.50 -20.64 5.10
N LEU A 100 -15.72 -20.34 5.56
CA LEU A 100 -16.65 -19.43 4.88
C LEU A 100 -16.72 -18.04 5.50
N THR A 101 -16.30 -17.89 6.77
CA THR A 101 -16.34 -16.61 7.48
C THR A 101 -14.94 -16.21 7.91
N TYR A 102 -14.55 -15.00 7.55
CA TYR A 102 -13.31 -14.35 7.95
C TYR A 102 -13.64 -13.19 8.87
N THR A 103 -13.13 -13.21 10.10
CA THR A 103 -13.31 -12.13 11.09
C THR A 103 -11.97 -11.43 11.26
N PHE A 104 -11.88 -10.19 10.83
CA PHE A 104 -10.68 -9.36 10.96
C PHE A 104 -10.80 -8.45 12.18
N HIS A 105 -9.78 -8.46 13.04
CA HIS A 105 -9.65 -7.57 14.20
C HIS A 105 -8.78 -6.38 13.80
N MET A 106 -9.35 -5.18 13.81
CA MET A 106 -8.65 -3.99 13.35
C MET A 106 -7.56 -3.57 14.33
N ASN A 107 -6.44 -3.11 13.80
CA ASN A 107 -5.37 -2.55 14.61
C ASN A 107 -5.82 -1.22 15.22
N LYS A 108 -5.91 -1.16 16.56
CA LYS A 108 -6.38 0.01 17.31
C LYS A 108 -5.50 1.25 17.17
N ASP A 109 -4.24 1.05 16.77
CA ASP A 109 -3.28 2.14 16.53
C ASP A 109 -3.28 2.61 15.07
N ALA A 110 -4.00 1.91 14.17
CA ALA A 110 -4.11 2.30 12.77
C ALA A 110 -4.85 3.62 12.62
N LYS A 111 -4.21 4.57 11.94
CA LYS A 111 -4.75 5.92 11.72
C LYS A 111 -4.58 6.36 10.29
N TRP A 112 -5.53 7.13 9.84
CA TRP A 112 -5.38 7.93 8.64
C TRP A 112 -4.38 9.07 8.87
N SER A 113 -3.82 9.61 7.81
CA SER A 113 -2.81 10.68 7.85
C SER A 113 -3.34 12.02 8.41
N ASP A 114 -4.66 12.16 8.53
CA ASP A 114 -5.32 13.28 9.21
C ASP A 114 -5.50 13.04 10.73
N GLY A 115 -5.07 11.88 11.23
CA GLY A 115 -5.15 11.48 12.63
C GLY A 115 -6.43 10.75 13.03
N THR A 116 -7.42 10.64 12.16
CA THR A 116 -8.64 9.86 12.42
C THR A 116 -8.33 8.36 12.44
N LYS A 117 -9.13 7.57 13.17
CA LYS A 117 -8.96 6.12 13.28
C LYS A 117 -9.34 5.42 11.98
N VAL A 118 -8.57 4.40 11.59
CA VAL A 118 -8.97 3.44 10.55
C VAL A 118 -9.89 2.41 11.20
N THR A 119 -11.07 2.21 10.63
CA THR A 119 -12.10 1.35 11.21
C THR A 119 -12.58 0.28 10.24
N ALA A 120 -13.26 -0.74 10.78
CA ALA A 120 -13.97 -1.74 9.97
C ALA A 120 -14.99 -1.11 9.00
N ASN A 121 -15.60 0.05 9.39
CA ASN A 121 -16.54 0.76 8.53
C ASN A 121 -15.91 1.30 7.24
N ASP A 122 -14.61 1.67 7.25
CA ASP A 122 -13.92 2.11 6.03
C ASP A 122 -13.77 0.96 5.04
N PHE A 123 -13.50 -0.25 5.53
CA PHE A 123 -13.40 -1.45 4.70
C PHE A 123 -14.77 -1.92 4.21
N GLU A 124 -15.80 -2.00 5.08
CA GLU A 124 -17.18 -2.30 4.67
C GLU A 124 -17.62 -1.35 3.54
N PHE A 125 -17.43 -0.04 3.76
CA PHE A 125 -17.73 0.97 2.76
C PHE A 125 -16.97 0.74 1.44
N THR A 126 -15.70 0.38 1.51
CA THR A 126 -14.88 0.09 0.32
C THR A 126 -15.48 -1.05 -0.50
N PHE A 127 -15.82 -2.18 0.14
CA PHE A 127 -16.44 -3.32 -0.54
C PHE A 127 -17.84 -3.00 -1.08
N GLN A 128 -18.65 -2.23 -0.33
CA GLN A 128 -19.94 -1.75 -0.81
C GLN A 128 -19.78 -0.87 -2.06
N LYS A 129 -18.77 0.02 -2.09
CA LYS A 129 -18.47 0.82 -3.28
C LYS A 129 -17.95 -0.02 -4.43
N MET A 130 -17.15 -1.07 -4.19
CA MET A 130 -16.75 -2.03 -5.22
C MET A 130 -17.96 -2.74 -5.83
N ALA A 131 -18.97 -3.13 -5.02
CA ALA A 131 -20.19 -3.78 -5.47
C ALA A 131 -21.24 -2.81 -6.04
N THR A 132 -20.97 -1.49 -6.07
CA THR A 132 -21.90 -0.48 -6.60
C THR A 132 -21.70 -0.33 -8.11
N PRO A 133 -22.70 -0.68 -8.97
CA PRO A 133 -22.53 -0.65 -10.44
C PRO A 133 -22.09 0.71 -10.98
N SER A 134 -22.64 1.80 -10.46
CA SER A 134 -22.33 3.17 -10.92
C SER A 134 -20.92 3.65 -10.57
N VAL A 135 -20.22 3.00 -9.64
CA VAL A 135 -18.81 3.30 -9.31
C VAL A 135 -17.88 2.75 -10.38
N ALA A 136 -18.28 1.65 -11.05
CA ALA A 136 -17.49 0.96 -12.06
C ALA A 136 -16.07 0.59 -11.53
N ALA A 137 -16.03 0.06 -10.31
CA ALA A 137 -14.76 -0.25 -9.65
C ALA A 137 -13.96 -1.27 -10.45
N THR A 138 -12.71 -0.93 -10.77
CA THR A 138 -11.86 -1.69 -11.69
C THR A 138 -11.53 -3.09 -11.18
N ASN A 139 -11.42 -3.26 -9.85
CA ASN A 139 -11.08 -4.54 -9.21
C ASN A 139 -12.30 -5.32 -8.69
N ALA A 140 -13.54 -4.86 -8.95
CA ALA A 140 -14.75 -5.53 -8.45
C ALA A 140 -14.84 -7.00 -8.89
N TRP A 141 -14.42 -7.31 -10.11
CA TRP A 141 -14.42 -8.67 -10.67
C TRP A 141 -13.61 -9.68 -9.85
N LEU A 142 -12.65 -9.23 -9.04
CA LEU A 142 -11.83 -10.09 -8.18
C LEU A 142 -12.66 -10.74 -7.06
N PHE A 143 -13.77 -10.13 -6.67
CA PHE A 143 -14.64 -10.57 -5.57
C PHE A 143 -15.97 -11.16 -6.09
N ASP A 144 -16.19 -11.04 -7.40
CA ASP A 144 -17.35 -11.61 -8.09
C ASP A 144 -17.39 -13.15 -7.95
N GLY A 145 -18.52 -13.70 -7.53
CA GLY A 145 -18.68 -15.13 -7.27
C GLY A 145 -17.89 -15.65 -6.06
N ILE A 146 -17.34 -14.78 -5.22
CA ILE A 146 -16.59 -15.15 -4.01
C ILE A 146 -17.31 -14.65 -2.77
N ILE A 147 -17.55 -13.35 -2.62
CA ILE A 147 -18.24 -12.77 -1.46
C ILE A 147 -19.76 -12.97 -1.62
N GLU A 148 -20.42 -13.30 -0.52
CA GLU A 148 -21.88 -13.48 -0.48
C GLU A 148 -22.62 -12.24 -1.01
N ASN A 149 -23.61 -12.42 -1.90
CA ASN A 149 -24.41 -11.39 -2.55
C ASN A 149 -23.63 -10.33 -3.37
N PHE A 150 -22.31 -10.48 -3.53
CA PHE A 150 -21.49 -9.46 -4.21
C PHE A 150 -21.84 -9.38 -5.71
N SER A 151 -21.97 -10.52 -6.38
CA SER A 151 -22.34 -10.60 -7.80
C SER A 151 -23.72 -9.99 -8.04
N GLU A 152 -24.70 -10.33 -7.19
CA GLU A 152 -26.06 -9.83 -7.32
C GLU A 152 -26.14 -8.31 -7.12
N ALA A 153 -25.32 -7.74 -6.24
CA ALA A 153 -25.21 -6.30 -6.06
C ALA A 153 -24.48 -5.65 -7.24
N LEU A 154 -23.33 -6.21 -7.65
CA LEU A 154 -22.50 -5.68 -8.73
C LEU A 154 -23.24 -5.59 -10.07
N TYR A 155 -24.10 -6.59 -10.36
CA TYR A 155 -24.86 -6.67 -11.62
C TYR A 155 -26.32 -6.26 -11.50
N ASP A 156 -26.71 -5.59 -10.41
CA ASP A 156 -28.08 -5.13 -10.14
C ASP A 156 -29.15 -6.25 -10.25
N GLN A 157 -28.82 -7.41 -9.68
CA GLN A 157 -29.65 -8.62 -9.71
C GLN A 157 -30.49 -8.78 -8.43
N GLY A 158 -31.03 -7.67 -7.91
CA GLY A 158 -31.99 -7.65 -6.81
C GLY A 158 -31.35 -7.58 -5.41
N LYS A 159 -30.02 -7.40 -5.34
CA LYS A 159 -29.31 -7.09 -4.10
C LYS A 159 -28.70 -5.69 -4.14
N LYS A 160 -28.63 -5.05 -2.97
CA LYS A 160 -27.96 -3.75 -2.81
C LYS A 160 -26.54 -3.94 -2.30
N PRO A 161 -25.64 -2.96 -2.54
CA PRO A 161 -24.28 -3.01 -1.99
C PRO A 161 -24.19 -3.19 -0.47
N GLU A 162 -25.21 -2.74 0.27
CA GLU A 162 -25.25 -2.89 1.73
C GLU A 162 -25.65 -4.32 2.18
N GLU A 163 -26.09 -5.19 1.25
CA GLU A 163 -26.50 -6.57 1.52
C GLU A 163 -25.42 -7.60 1.20
N ILE A 164 -24.23 -7.17 0.76
CA ILE A 164 -23.11 -8.09 0.51
C ILE A 164 -22.60 -8.68 1.82
N GLY A 165 -21.95 -9.82 1.75
CA GLY A 165 -21.39 -10.51 2.93
C GLY A 165 -20.17 -9.81 3.55
N VAL A 166 -20.18 -8.48 3.69
CA VAL A 166 -19.11 -7.70 4.34
C VAL A 166 -19.76 -6.75 5.34
N HIS A 167 -19.46 -6.95 6.63
CA HIS A 167 -20.12 -6.22 7.71
C HIS A 167 -19.12 -5.76 8.77
N ALA A 168 -19.13 -4.47 9.07
CA ALA A 168 -18.51 -3.94 10.28
C ALA A 168 -19.42 -4.27 11.47
N ILE A 169 -19.05 -5.26 12.26
CA ILE A 169 -19.78 -5.66 13.48
C ILE A 169 -19.70 -4.54 14.52
N ASP A 170 -18.55 -3.91 14.59
CA ASP A 170 -18.24 -2.69 15.34
C ASP A 170 -17.07 -1.96 14.66
N GLU A 171 -16.54 -0.90 15.26
CA GLU A 171 -15.40 -0.15 14.69
C GLU A 171 -14.11 -0.98 14.58
N ASP A 172 -13.96 -2.01 15.40
CA ASP A 172 -12.75 -2.82 15.52
C ASP A 172 -12.87 -4.21 14.88
N THR A 173 -14.07 -4.59 14.38
CA THR A 173 -14.35 -5.94 13.90
C THR A 173 -15.03 -5.93 12.54
N LEU A 174 -14.37 -6.47 11.52
CA LEU A 174 -14.92 -6.67 10.18
C LEU A 174 -15.16 -8.16 9.94
N GLU A 175 -16.39 -8.54 9.60
CA GLU A 175 -16.73 -9.88 9.16
C GLU A 175 -16.91 -9.92 7.63
N ILE A 176 -16.29 -10.91 6.98
CA ILE A 176 -16.50 -11.17 5.55
C ILE A 176 -16.93 -12.62 5.35
N LYS A 177 -18.08 -12.81 4.68
CA LYS A 177 -18.64 -14.10 4.30
C LYS A 177 -18.41 -14.39 2.83
N ILE A 178 -17.89 -15.57 2.53
CA ILE A 178 -17.68 -16.08 1.19
C ILE A 178 -18.59 -17.28 0.90
N ILE A 179 -18.94 -17.51 -0.36
CA ILE A 179 -19.93 -18.53 -0.75
C ILE A 179 -19.34 -19.93 -0.91
N HIS A 180 -18.03 -20.06 -0.97
CA HIS A 180 -17.31 -21.35 -0.99
C HIS A 180 -15.91 -21.17 -0.41
N PRO A 181 -15.30 -22.19 0.19
CA PRO A 181 -13.97 -22.09 0.78
C PRO A 181 -12.93 -21.73 -0.30
N ALA A 182 -12.15 -20.65 -0.04
CA ALA A 182 -11.14 -20.15 -0.96
C ALA A 182 -9.83 -19.90 -0.22
N SER A 183 -8.86 -20.82 -0.33
CA SER A 183 -7.57 -20.72 0.38
C SER A 183 -6.76 -19.48 0.01
N TYR A 184 -7.04 -18.87 -1.13
CA TYR A 184 -6.41 -17.66 -1.64
C TYR A 184 -7.12 -16.36 -1.20
N PHE A 185 -8.27 -16.46 -0.51
CA PHE A 185 -9.09 -15.27 -0.17
C PHE A 185 -8.32 -14.26 0.70
N LEU A 186 -7.57 -14.74 1.69
CA LEU A 186 -6.75 -13.86 2.52
C LEU A 186 -5.70 -13.10 1.70
N GLU A 187 -5.07 -13.74 0.71
CA GLU A 187 -4.14 -13.07 -0.20
C GLU A 187 -4.86 -12.05 -1.08
N LEU A 188 -6.05 -12.38 -1.55
CA LEU A 188 -6.85 -11.53 -2.41
C LEU A 188 -7.19 -10.19 -1.70
N VAL A 189 -7.73 -10.24 -0.49
CA VAL A 189 -8.05 -9.03 0.29
C VAL A 189 -6.80 -8.26 0.70
N SER A 190 -5.67 -8.94 0.90
CA SER A 190 -4.39 -8.34 1.26
C SER A 190 -3.66 -7.65 0.10
N SER A 191 -4.08 -7.89 -1.13
CA SER A 191 -3.43 -7.32 -2.33
C SER A 191 -4.32 -6.40 -3.14
N SER A 192 -5.64 -6.40 -2.90
CA SER A 192 -6.61 -5.75 -3.80
C SER A 192 -7.67 -4.93 -3.09
N ALA A 193 -7.81 -5.06 -1.75
CA ALA A 193 -8.81 -4.33 -0.96
C ALA A 193 -8.16 -3.22 -0.13
N TYR A 194 -7.67 -2.18 -0.80
CA TYR A 194 -7.19 -0.98 -0.12
C TYR A 194 -8.36 -0.17 0.42
N PRO A 195 -8.30 0.34 1.67
CA PRO A 195 -9.41 1.06 2.25
C PRO A 195 -9.61 2.45 1.63
N VAL A 196 -10.86 2.86 1.58
CA VAL A 196 -11.31 4.20 1.23
C VAL A 196 -11.81 4.88 2.49
N ASN A 197 -11.28 6.07 2.82
CA ASN A 197 -11.82 6.84 3.93
C ASN A 197 -13.24 7.29 3.62
N LYS A 198 -14.22 6.68 4.31
CA LYS A 198 -15.66 6.90 4.08
C LYS A 198 -16.03 8.37 4.19
N ALA A 199 -15.63 9.04 5.28
CA ALA A 199 -16.01 10.42 5.54
C ALA A 199 -15.49 11.38 4.45
N MET A 200 -14.25 11.17 4.00
CA MET A 200 -13.65 11.99 2.96
C MET A 200 -14.28 11.71 1.58
N TYR A 201 -14.53 10.44 1.27
CA TYR A 201 -15.21 10.06 0.02
C TYR A 201 -16.61 10.67 -0.08
N GLU A 202 -17.41 10.56 0.99
CA GLU A 202 -18.76 11.15 1.04
C GLU A 202 -18.75 12.67 0.95
N LYS A 203 -17.76 13.33 1.56
CA LYS A 203 -17.58 14.79 1.53
C LYS A 203 -17.20 15.30 0.13
N LEU A 204 -16.31 14.61 -0.57
CA LEU A 204 -15.70 15.08 -1.82
C LEU A 204 -16.40 14.56 -3.07
N GLY A 205 -17.09 13.43 -3.00
CA GLY A 205 -17.76 12.80 -4.14
C GLY A 205 -16.79 12.54 -5.30
N SER A 206 -17.07 13.09 -6.47
CA SER A 206 -16.23 12.96 -7.68
C SER A 206 -14.84 13.57 -7.54
N ASP A 207 -14.63 14.44 -6.56
CA ASP A 207 -13.34 15.09 -6.31
C ASP A 207 -12.41 14.25 -5.43
N TYR A 208 -12.91 13.14 -4.84
CA TYR A 208 -12.12 12.24 -4.00
C TYR A 208 -10.89 11.73 -4.75
N ALA A 209 -9.72 11.83 -4.11
CA ALA A 209 -8.45 11.32 -4.57
C ALA A 209 -7.97 11.87 -5.94
N THR A 210 -8.45 13.05 -6.35
CA THR A 210 -7.99 13.75 -7.55
C THR A 210 -6.68 14.51 -7.34
N SER A 211 -6.24 14.68 -6.09
CA SER A 211 -4.92 15.20 -5.70
C SER A 211 -4.54 14.65 -4.33
N GLU A 212 -3.29 14.83 -3.92
CA GLU A 212 -2.76 14.41 -2.62
C GLU A 212 -3.47 15.09 -1.43
N THR A 213 -4.06 16.26 -1.64
CA THR A 213 -4.82 17.01 -0.63
C THR A 213 -6.30 16.59 -0.54
N LYS A 214 -6.77 15.78 -1.50
CA LYS A 214 -8.16 15.32 -1.58
C LYS A 214 -8.31 13.84 -1.21
N THR A 215 -7.36 13.30 -0.49
CA THR A 215 -7.39 11.95 0.08
C THR A 215 -6.58 11.91 1.38
N VAL A 216 -6.69 10.83 2.11
CA VAL A 216 -5.89 10.53 3.29
C VAL A 216 -5.30 9.13 3.14
N PHE A 217 -4.21 8.88 3.83
CA PHE A 217 -3.41 7.69 3.74
C PHE A 217 -3.35 6.98 5.08
N ASN A 218 -3.37 5.64 5.10
CA ASN A 218 -3.26 4.84 6.31
C ASN A 218 -2.00 3.95 6.33
N GLY A 219 -1.14 4.08 5.33
CA GLY A 219 0.10 3.32 5.18
C GLY A 219 1.31 3.98 5.85
N PRO A 220 2.51 3.39 5.67
CA PRO A 220 3.73 3.86 6.31
C PRO A 220 4.25 5.20 5.78
N PHE A 221 3.82 5.61 4.59
CA PHE A 221 4.16 6.88 3.97
C PHE A 221 2.91 7.69 3.65
N LYS A 222 3.07 8.99 3.52
CA LYS A 222 2.07 9.90 2.96
C LYS A 222 2.68 10.64 1.77
N ILE A 223 1.84 11.06 0.83
CA ILE A 223 2.30 11.85 -0.30
C ILE A 223 2.52 13.29 0.19
N GLU A 224 3.73 13.79 0.05
CA GLU A 224 4.09 15.18 0.33
C GLU A 224 3.74 16.08 -0.85
N SER A 225 4.04 15.62 -2.07
CA SER A 225 3.69 16.32 -3.30
C SER A 225 3.49 15.35 -4.46
N TRP A 226 2.62 15.70 -5.39
CA TRP A 226 2.39 14.94 -6.60
C TRP A 226 2.25 15.84 -7.82
N SER A 227 3.28 15.85 -8.63
CA SER A 227 3.29 16.48 -9.95
C SER A 227 2.94 15.42 -10.99
N GLN A 228 1.69 15.43 -11.46
CA GLN A 228 1.21 14.46 -12.45
C GLN A 228 2.16 14.37 -13.63
N ASN A 229 2.45 13.14 -14.07
CA ASN A 229 3.35 12.80 -15.18
C ASN A 229 4.85 13.07 -14.93
N THR A 230 5.26 13.48 -13.75
CA THR A 230 6.66 13.83 -13.48
C THR A 230 7.21 13.12 -12.24
N GLU A 231 6.65 13.41 -11.06
CA GLU A 231 7.24 13.01 -9.80
C GLU A 231 6.17 12.89 -8.69
N MET A 232 6.37 11.95 -7.79
CA MET A 232 5.63 11.84 -6.54
C MET A 232 6.66 11.74 -5.40
N VAL A 233 6.51 12.59 -4.40
CA VAL A 233 7.34 12.59 -3.18
C VAL A 233 6.52 12.05 -2.02
N LEU A 234 7.10 11.08 -1.28
CA LEU A 234 6.47 10.41 -0.13
C LEU A 234 7.17 10.78 1.16
#